data_98f120ef919de8c381eeffdf3eeb70dd
#
_entry.id   98f120ef919de8c381eeffdf3eeb70dd
#
_cell.length_a   1.000
_cell.length_b   1.000
_cell.length_c   1.000
_cell.angle_alpha   90.00
_cell.angle_beta   90.00
_cell.angle_gamma   90.00
#
_symmetry.space_group_name_H-M   'P 1'
#
loop_
_entity.id
_entity.type
_entity.pdbx_description
1 polymer ?
#
loop_
_entity_poly.entity_id
_entity_poly.type
_entity_poly.pdbx_seq_one_letter_code
_entity_poly.pdbx_strand_id
1 'polypeptide(L)'
;KDAMNEAMRDWVAHVDDTHYLIGTASGPHPFPKLVREFQRVISAEARQQCLDRAGRLPDAVCACVGGGSNAIGSFAQFIDDPEVRLYGFEAGGDGLETGRHAASITGGSVGVLHGTRTYILQDADGQTMESHSISAGLDYPGVGPEHSWLAANKRATYLPVNDRDAMKALRTLTQTEGIMPAIESAHAVAGVLRIVKD
;
A
#
# COMPACT_ATOMS: atom_id res chain seq x y z
N LYS A 1 -9.61 3.42 10.49
CA LYS A 1 -8.80 3.82 11.67
C LYS A 1 -9.52 3.48 12.97
N ASP A 2 -10.73 3.93 13.18
CA ASP A 2 -11.45 3.79 14.45
C ASP A 2 -11.70 2.32 14.83
N ALA A 3 -12.14 1.49 13.88
CA ALA A 3 -12.29 0.06 14.10
C ALA A 3 -10.98 -0.62 14.53
N MET A 4 -9.84 -0.25 13.94
CA MET A 4 -8.53 -0.75 14.36
C MET A 4 -8.16 -0.28 15.76
N ASN A 5 -8.44 0.98 16.10
CA ASN A 5 -8.18 1.51 17.44
C ASN A 5 -8.96 0.74 18.50
N GLU A 6 -10.25 0.46 18.26
CA GLU A 6 -11.07 -0.31 19.19
C GLU A 6 -10.60 -1.76 19.30
N ALA A 7 -10.31 -2.42 18.18
CA ALA A 7 -9.79 -3.78 18.19
C ALA A 7 -8.46 -3.89 18.95
N MET A 8 -7.53 -2.96 18.74
CA MET A 8 -6.26 -2.93 19.49
C MET A 8 -6.46 -2.62 20.96
N ARG A 9 -7.37 -1.71 21.31
CA ARG A 9 -7.67 -1.35 22.70
C ARG A 9 -8.23 -2.55 23.47
N ASP A 10 -9.16 -3.28 22.85
CA ASP A 10 -9.72 -4.50 23.44
C ASP A 10 -8.64 -5.58 23.57
N TRP A 11 -7.88 -5.83 22.51
CA TRP A 11 -6.82 -6.83 22.52
C TRP A 11 -5.77 -6.61 23.60
N VAL A 12 -5.26 -5.39 23.78
CA VAL A 12 -4.23 -5.12 24.78
C VAL A 12 -4.78 -5.20 26.21
N ALA A 13 -6.10 -5.01 26.39
CA ALA A 13 -6.76 -5.19 27.68
C ALA A 13 -7.03 -6.67 28.02
N HIS A 14 -7.13 -7.54 27.02
CA HIS A 14 -7.53 -8.95 27.16
C HIS A 14 -6.56 -9.89 26.41
N VAL A 15 -5.27 -9.61 26.47
CA VAL A 15 -4.24 -10.33 25.67
C VAL A 15 -4.17 -11.83 25.95
N ASP A 16 -4.59 -12.27 27.14
CA ASP A 16 -4.53 -13.67 27.55
C ASP A 16 -5.62 -14.55 26.91
N ASP A 17 -6.74 -13.95 26.51
CA ASP A 17 -7.91 -14.69 26.00
C ASP A 17 -8.45 -14.13 24.66
N THR A 18 -7.84 -13.06 24.16
CA THR A 18 -8.26 -12.39 22.91
C THR A 18 -7.17 -12.47 21.85
N HIS A 19 -7.53 -12.92 20.66
CA HIS A 19 -6.64 -12.95 19.51
C HIS A 19 -6.91 -11.76 18.57
N TYR A 20 -5.87 -10.93 18.32
CA TYR A 20 -5.96 -9.82 17.38
C TYR A 20 -5.80 -10.31 15.95
N LEU A 21 -6.90 -10.29 15.20
CA LEU A 21 -6.92 -10.67 13.79
C LEU A 21 -6.87 -9.42 12.91
N ILE A 22 -5.76 -9.22 12.21
CA ILE A 22 -5.51 -8.06 11.35
C ILE A 22 -5.17 -8.48 9.93
N GLY A 23 -5.72 -7.77 8.93
CA GLY A 23 -5.53 -8.04 7.51
C GLY A 23 -4.60 -7.04 6.78
N THR A 24 -3.97 -6.09 7.49
CA THR A 24 -3.02 -5.15 6.88
C THR A 24 -1.59 -5.42 7.31
N ALA A 25 -0.61 -4.94 6.52
CA ALA A 25 0.82 -5.09 6.80
C ALA A 25 1.37 -4.03 7.78
N SER A 26 0.50 -3.29 8.47
CA SER A 26 0.84 -2.30 9.49
C SER A 26 0.71 -2.87 10.91
N GLY A 27 1.16 -2.11 11.91
CA GLY A 27 1.11 -2.52 13.30
C GLY A 27 2.42 -3.12 13.82
N PRO A 28 2.45 -3.62 15.07
CA PRO A 28 3.66 -4.10 15.72
C PRO A 28 4.08 -5.47 15.17
N HIS A 29 5.35 -5.82 15.40
CA HIS A 29 5.79 -7.20 15.18
C HIS A 29 4.96 -8.17 16.04
N PRO A 30 4.53 -9.35 15.52
CA PRO A 30 4.92 -9.97 14.24
C PRO A 30 3.96 -9.70 13.07
N PHE A 31 2.93 -8.87 13.23
CA PHE A 31 1.84 -8.74 12.24
C PHE A 31 2.31 -8.35 10.84
N PRO A 32 3.20 -7.36 10.63
CA PRO A 32 3.69 -7.05 9.28
C PRO A 32 4.33 -8.25 8.59
N LYS A 33 5.16 -9.01 9.33
CA LYS A 33 5.80 -10.22 8.80
C LYS A 33 4.79 -11.32 8.49
N LEU A 34 3.82 -11.56 9.38
CA LEU A 34 2.76 -12.55 9.17
C LEU A 34 1.97 -12.24 7.88
N VAL A 35 1.54 -10.99 7.75
CA VAL A 35 0.76 -10.56 6.59
C VAL A 35 1.59 -10.68 5.31
N ARG A 36 2.87 -10.27 5.31
CA ARG A 36 3.76 -10.48 4.17
C ARG A 36 3.86 -11.97 3.79
N GLU A 37 4.11 -12.85 4.75
CA GLU A 37 4.28 -14.28 4.48
C GLU A 37 3.02 -14.92 3.90
N PHE A 38 1.84 -14.54 4.36
CA PHE A 38 0.59 -15.04 3.79
C PHE A 38 0.28 -14.43 2.42
N GLN A 39 0.60 -13.15 2.21
CA GLN A 39 0.36 -12.46 0.95
C GLN A 39 1.41 -12.74 -0.12
N ARG A 40 2.60 -13.26 0.24
CA ARG A 40 3.68 -13.47 -0.73
C ARG A 40 3.37 -14.51 -1.80
N VAL A 41 2.32 -15.33 -1.63
CA VAL A 41 1.80 -16.21 -2.70
C VAL A 41 1.54 -15.43 -3.99
N ILE A 42 1.10 -14.16 -3.88
CA ILE A 42 0.86 -13.27 -5.03
C ILE A 42 2.13 -13.14 -5.89
N SER A 43 3.25 -12.77 -5.28
CA SER A 43 4.51 -12.59 -6.02
C SER A 43 5.17 -13.91 -6.41
N ALA A 44 5.01 -14.97 -5.62
CA ALA A 44 5.53 -16.30 -5.96
C ALA A 44 4.91 -16.83 -7.24
N GLU A 45 3.59 -16.77 -7.34
CA GLU A 45 2.87 -17.21 -8.55
C GLU A 45 3.14 -16.26 -9.73
N ALA A 46 3.09 -14.92 -9.50
CA ALA A 46 3.37 -13.95 -10.55
C ALA A 46 4.77 -14.11 -11.15
N ARG A 47 5.79 -14.34 -10.29
CA ARG A 47 7.16 -14.58 -10.73
C ARG A 47 7.25 -15.80 -11.65
N GLN A 48 6.68 -16.93 -11.24
CA GLN A 48 6.66 -18.15 -12.04
C GLN A 48 5.91 -17.95 -13.35
N GLN A 49 4.74 -17.32 -13.31
CA GLN A 49 3.94 -17.03 -14.50
C GLN A 49 4.65 -16.13 -15.50
N CYS A 50 5.44 -15.15 -15.04
CA CYS A 50 6.25 -14.31 -15.93
C CYS A 50 7.33 -15.14 -16.63
N LEU A 51 8.03 -15.99 -15.90
CA LEU A 51 9.05 -16.89 -16.48
C LEU A 51 8.43 -17.85 -17.49
N ASP A 52 7.30 -18.45 -17.16
CA ASP A 52 6.63 -19.43 -18.04
C ASP A 52 6.08 -18.79 -19.33
N ARG A 53 5.55 -17.56 -19.24
CA ARG A 53 4.89 -16.89 -20.38
C ARG A 53 5.82 -16.00 -21.20
N ALA A 54 6.75 -15.31 -20.54
CA ALA A 54 7.63 -14.32 -21.17
C ALA A 54 9.11 -14.74 -21.20
N GLY A 55 9.48 -15.82 -20.53
CA GLY A 55 10.87 -16.28 -20.41
C GLY A 55 11.77 -15.38 -19.59
N ARG A 56 11.21 -14.37 -18.92
CA ARG A 56 11.96 -13.39 -18.12
C ARG A 56 11.12 -12.80 -17.00
N LEU A 57 11.79 -12.16 -16.04
CA LEU A 57 11.12 -11.38 -15.00
C LEU A 57 10.47 -10.12 -15.59
N PRO A 58 9.47 -9.54 -14.91
CA PRO A 58 8.86 -8.29 -15.34
C PRO A 58 9.81 -7.11 -15.17
N ASP A 59 9.67 -6.07 -15.99
CA ASP A 59 10.46 -4.84 -15.86
C ASP A 59 10.05 -4.05 -14.61
N ALA A 60 8.81 -4.20 -14.18
CA ALA A 60 8.28 -3.55 -12.99
C ALA A 60 7.14 -4.34 -12.35
N VAL A 61 7.01 -4.23 -11.03
CA VAL A 61 5.84 -4.67 -10.26
C VAL A 61 5.18 -3.45 -9.64
N CYS A 62 3.87 -3.32 -9.87
CA CYS A 62 3.07 -2.17 -9.50
C CYS A 62 1.92 -2.58 -8.60
N ALA A 63 1.69 -1.86 -7.50
CA ALA A 63 0.59 -2.13 -6.58
C ALA A 63 0.08 -0.85 -5.92
N CYS A 64 -1.21 -0.82 -5.56
CA CYS A 64 -1.74 0.25 -4.71
C CYS A 64 -1.33 0.04 -3.25
N VAL A 65 -1.16 1.14 -2.50
CA VAL A 65 -0.66 1.12 -1.14
C VAL A 65 -1.54 1.98 -0.22
N GLY A 66 -2.26 1.29 0.69
CA GLY A 66 -2.81 1.87 1.91
C GLY A 66 -1.97 1.38 3.09
N GLY A 67 -2.46 0.44 3.90
CA GLY A 67 -1.62 -0.26 4.88
C GLY A 67 -0.53 -1.14 4.24
N GLY A 68 -0.72 -1.57 2.99
CA GLY A 68 0.31 -2.14 2.13
C GLY A 68 0.34 -3.67 2.05
N SER A 69 -0.72 -4.39 2.44
CA SER A 69 -0.71 -5.87 2.45
C SER A 69 -0.58 -6.46 1.05
N ASN A 70 -1.39 -6.03 0.09
CA ASN A 70 -1.29 -6.51 -1.29
C ASN A 70 0.06 -6.14 -1.93
N ALA A 71 0.54 -4.94 -1.65
CA ALA A 71 1.77 -4.44 -2.23
C ALA A 71 3.00 -5.19 -1.70
N ILE A 72 3.09 -5.43 -0.38
CA ILE A 72 4.20 -6.21 0.16
C ILE A 72 4.18 -7.66 -0.32
N GLY A 73 2.98 -8.25 -0.46
CA GLY A 73 2.80 -9.56 -1.06
C GLY A 73 3.26 -9.61 -2.51
N SER A 74 2.93 -8.57 -3.29
CA SER A 74 3.34 -8.44 -4.68
C SER A 74 4.85 -8.20 -4.85
N PHE A 75 5.48 -7.49 -3.91
CA PHE A 75 6.91 -7.15 -3.96
C PHE A 75 7.81 -8.25 -3.42
N ALA A 76 7.33 -9.07 -2.48
CA ALA A 76 8.14 -9.95 -1.64
C ALA A 76 9.15 -10.82 -2.41
N GLN A 77 8.76 -11.41 -3.53
CA GLN A 77 9.63 -12.28 -4.33
C GLN A 77 10.51 -11.52 -5.35
N PHE A 78 10.39 -10.19 -5.40
CA PHE A 78 11.16 -9.35 -6.31
C PHE A 78 12.07 -8.35 -5.58
N ILE A 79 12.06 -8.35 -4.23
CA ILE A 79 12.87 -7.40 -3.43
C ILE A 79 14.36 -7.57 -3.74
N ASP A 80 14.81 -8.79 -3.92
CA ASP A 80 16.22 -9.12 -4.15
C ASP A 80 16.62 -9.08 -5.64
N ASP A 81 15.70 -8.76 -6.56
CA ASP A 81 15.96 -8.60 -7.98
C ASP A 81 16.10 -7.11 -8.32
N PRO A 82 17.32 -6.53 -8.33
CA PRO A 82 17.50 -5.08 -8.50
C PRO A 82 17.06 -4.54 -9.87
N GLU A 83 17.02 -5.38 -10.90
CA GLU A 83 16.52 -5.05 -12.23
C GLU A 83 14.99 -4.92 -12.31
N VAL A 84 14.25 -5.50 -11.35
CA VAL A 84 12.80 -5.37 -11.28
C VAL A 84 12.44 -4.13 -10.46
N ARG A 85 11.86 -3.12 -11.11
CA ARG A 85 11.42 -1.90 -10.43
C ARG A 85 10.15 -2.16 -9.63
N LEU A 86 10.07 -1.62 -8.42
CA LEU A 86 8.90 -1.74 -7.55
C LEU A 86 8.23 -0.37 -7.41
N TYR A 87 6.96 -0.30 -7.75
CA TYR A 87 6.16 0.93 -7.66
C TYR A 87 4.95 0.74 -6.76
N GLY A 88 4.88 1.53 -5.68
CA GLY A 88 3.71 1.65 -4.82
C GLY A 88 2.92 2.92 -5.15
N PHE A 89 1.63 2.79 -5.38
CA PHE A 89 0.75 3.93 -5.67
C PHE A 89 -0.15 4.21 -4.48
N GLU A 90 0.03 5.37 -3.86
CA GLU A 90 -0.71 5.84 -2.70
C GLU A 90 -1.93 6.67 -3.12
N ALA A 91 -2.96 6.71 -2.27
CA ALA A 91 -4.14 7.54 -2.50
C ALA A 91 -3.80 9.03 -2.30
N GLY A 92 -3.62 9.73 -3.40
CA GLY A 92 -3.37 11.17 -3.43
C GLY A 92 -4.61 12.05 -3.22
N GLY A 93 -5.80 11.44 -3.10
CA GLY A 93 -7.05 12.14 -2.80
C GLY A 93 -7.33 13.31 -3.75
N ASP A 94 -7.61 14.47 -3.16
CA ASP A 94 -7.83 15.71 -3.89
C ASP A 94 -6.51 16.42 -4.27
N GLY A 95 -5.35 15.86 -3.89
CA GLY A 95 -4.01 16.42 -4.06
C GLY A 95 -3.28 16.58 -2.73
N LEU A 96 -1.96 16.34 -2.70
CA LEU A 96 -1.18 16.41 -1.46
C LEU A 96 -1.24 17.80 -0.80
N GLU A 97 -1.26 18.84 -1.62
CA GLU A 97 -1.31 20.24 -1.20
C GLU A 97 -2.61 20.64 -0.48
N THR A 98 -3.67 19.85 -0.68
CA THR A 98 -4.97 20.11 -0.04
C THR A 98 -5.04 19.58 1.40
N GLY A 99 -4.12 18.70 1.78
CA GLY A 99 -4.18 17.92 3.01
C GLY A 99 -5.26 16.82 3.02
N ARG A 100 -6.02 16.67 1.93
CA ARG A 100 -7.07 15.66 1.77
C ARG A 100 -6.57 14.48 0.93
N HIS A 101 -5.73 13.64 1.54
CA HIS A 101 -5.12 12.47 0.92
C HIS A 101 -4.81 11.38 1.97
N ALA A 102 -4.42 10.18 1.52
CA ALA A 102 -3.95 9.09 2.38
C ALA A 102 -2.53 8.61 1.98
N ALA A 103 -1.75 9.48 1.34
CA ALA A 103 -0.40 9.18 0.88
C ALA A 103 0.61 9.39 2.02
N SER A 104 0.82 8.36 2.84
CA SER A 104 1.62 8.44 4.07
C SER A 104 3.12 8.54 3.80
N ILE A 105 3.65 7.88 2.77
CA ILE A 105 5.08 7.93 2.42
C ILE A 105 5.42 9.22 1.71
N THR A 106 4.61 9.63 0.73
CA THR A 106 4.90 10.80 -0.11
C THR A 106 4.46 12.11 0.50
N GLY A 107 3.44 12.12 1.35
CA GLY A 107 2.88 13.33 1.97
C GLY A 107 2.97 13.37 3.49
N GLY A 108 3.50 12.33 4.13
CA GLY A 108 3.62 12.25 5.58
C GLY A 108 5.06 12.37 6.09
N SER A 109 5.26 12.01 7.33
CA SER A 109 6.55 12.02 8.00
C SER A 109 6.73 10.80 8.91
N VAL A 110 7.95 10.55 9.37
CA VAL A 110 8.24 9.42 10.26
C VAL A 110 7.63 9.68 11.64
N GLY A 111 6.81 8.74 12.10
CA GLY A 111 6.16 8.79 13.41
C GLY A 111 5.88 7.40 13.97
N VAL A 112 4.99 7.33 14.95
CA VAL A 112 4.57 6.06 15.58
C VAL A 112 3.05 5.96 15.52
N LEU A 113 2.54 4.87 14.97
CA LEU A 113 1.11 4.58 14.89
C LEU A 113 0.89 3.08 15.09
N HIS A 114 -0.14 2.71 15.87
CA HIS A 114 -0.50 1.31 16.11
C HIS A 114 0.69 0.42 16.50
N GLY A 115 1.55 0.94 17.41
CA GLY A 115 2.68 0.19 17.97
C GLY A 115 3.88 -0.02 17.03
N THR A 116 3.97 0.72 15.92
CA THR A 116 5.09 0.62 15.00
C THR A 116 5.60 2.00 14.58
N ARG A 117 6.91 2.10 14.33
CA ARG A 117 7.52 3.28 13.72
C ARG A 117 7.43 3.16 12.20
N THR A 118 6.79 4.14 11.57
CA THR A 118 6.53 4.14 10.14
C THR A 118 6.31 5.55 9.61
N TYR A 119 6.04 5.72 8.31
CA TYR A 119 5.53 6.99 7.79
C TYR A 119 4.04 7.11 8.12
N ILE A 120 3.65 8.28 8.64
CA ILE A 120 2.27 8.60 9.01
C ILE A 120 1.90 10.02 8.59
N LEU A 121 0.61 10.23 8.41
CA LEU A 121 0.05 11.59 8.32
C LEU A 121 -0.09 12.13 9.74
N GLN A 122 0.72 13.13 10.08
CA GLN A 122 0.73 13.76 11.40
C GLN A 122 1.00 15.26 11.28
N ASP A 123 0.51 16.01 12.27
CA ASP A 123 0.79 17.43 12.41
C ASP A 123 2.17 17.69 13.06
N ALA A 124 2.48 18.97 13.30
CA ALA A 124 3.75 19.39 13.90
C ALA A 124 3.94 18.89 15.35
N ASP A 125 2.84 18.58 16.04
CA ASP A 125 2.84 18.07 17.41
C ASP A 125 2.86 16.53 17.46
N GLY A 126 2.90 15.87 16.28
CA GLY A 126 2.92 14.42 16.14
C GLY A 126 1.55 13.76 16.29
N GLN A 127 0.47 14.53 16.24
CA GLN A 127 -0.89 13.97 16.28
C GLN A 127 -1.28 13.45 14.89
N THR A 128 -1.88 12.27 14.86
CA THR A 128 -2.34 11.66 13.60
C THR A 128 -3.44 12.50 12.97
N MET A 129 -3.21 12.93 11.75
CA MET A 129 -4.21 13.64 10.93
C MET A 129 -5.21 12.66 10.32
N GLU A 130 -6.37 13.19 9.96
CA GLU A 130 -7.35 12.42 9.18
C GLU A 130 -6.81 12.15 7.77
N SER A 131 -6.97 10.93 7.32
CA SER A 131 -6.72 10.55 5.93
C SER A 131 -7.98 10.73 5.09
N HIS A 132 -7.82 10.83 3.78
CA HIS A 132 -8.92 10.87 2.83
C HIS A 132 -8.61 10.07 1.58
N SER A 133 -9.52 9.20 1.19
CA SER A 133 -9.52 8.49 -0.09
C SER A 133 -10.95 8.10 -0.47
N ILE A 134 -11.28 8.16 -1.76
CA ILE A 134 -12.52 7.57 -2.28
C ILE A 134 -12.49 6.04 -2.21
N SER A 135 -11.32 5.46 -1.99
CA SER A 135 -11.09 4.04 -1.83
C SER A 135 -10.97 3.70 -0.35
N ALA A 136 -11.94 2.98 0.20
CA ALA A 136 -11.96 2.60 1.62
C ALA A 136 -10.72 1.80 2.03
N GLY A 137 -10.22 0.93 1.15
CA GLY A 137 -9.04 0.11 1.41
C GLY A 137 -7.71 0.88 1.40
N LEU A 138 -7.70 2.11 0.90
CA LEU A 138 -6.52 3.00 0.91
C LEU A 138 -6.65 4.15 1.91
N ASP A 139 -7.79 4.29 2.58
CA ASP A 139 -8.03 5.36 3.55
C ASP A 139 -7.45 5.01 4.92
N TYR A 140 -6.14 5.15 5.04
CA TYR A 140 -5.37 4.88 6.25
C TYR A 140 -4.23 5.88 6.39
N PRO A 141 -4.05 6.51 7.57
CA PRO A 141 -3.06 7.58 7.77
C PRO A 141 -1.63 7.07 8.03
N GLY A 142 -1.35 5.83 7.73
CA GLY A 142 -0.04 5.20 7.91
C GLY A 142 0.23 4.14 6.86
N VAL A 143 1.34 3.45 7.00
CA VAL A 143 1.74 2.38 6.09
C VAL A 143 2.51 1.29 6.85
N GLY A 144 2.62 0.10 6.29
CA GLY A 144 3.43 -0.97 6.87
C GLY A 144 4.91 -0.59 7.00
N PRO A 145 5.58 -0.98 8.09
CA PRO A 145 6.99 -0.62 8.35
C PRO A 145 7.95 -1.15 7.28
N GLU A 146 7.62 -2.25 6.63
CA GLU A 146 8.44 -2.79 5.53
C GLU A 146 8.39 -1.87 4.30
N HIS A 147 7.25 -1.26 3.99
CA HIS A 147 7.15 -0.23 2.95
C HIS A 147 7.97 1.01 3.28
N SER A 148 7.95 1.43 4.56
CA SER A 148 8.79 2.53 5.03
C SER A 148 10.28 2.23 4.84
N TRP A 149 10.70 1.00 5.12
CA TRP A 149 12.07 0.53 4.89
C TRP A 149 12.41 0.51 3.38
N LEU A 150 11.52 -0.02 2.54
CA LEU A 150 11.71 -0.05 1.07
C LEU A 150 11.84 1.36 0.48
N ALA A 151 11.03 2.31 0.97
CA ALA A 151 11.12 3.71 0.57
C ALA A 151 12.42 4.37 1.01
N ALA A 152 12.79 4.23 2.29
CA ALA A 152 14.02 4.81 2.85
C ALA A 152 15.29 4.29 2.17
N ASN A 153 15.29 3.01 1.77
CA ASN A 153 16.41 2.39 1.05
C ASN A 153 16.32 2.54 -0.48
N LYS A 154 15.33 3.28 -0.98
CA LYS A 154 15.12 3.51 -2.42
C LYS A 154 14.96 2.21 -3.22
N ARG A 155 14.53 1.12 -2.57
CA ARG A 155 14.25 -0.14 -3.25
C ARG A 155 12.92 -0.13 -3.96
N ALA A 156 11.94 0.60 -3.45
CA ALA A 156 10.67 0.84 -4.10
C ALA A 156 10.41 2.35 -4.22
N THR A 157 9.76 2.74 -5.30
CA THR A 157 9.30 4.11 -5.55
C THR A 157 7.84 4.23 -5.22
N TYR A 158 7.47 5.24 -4.42
CA TYR A 158 6.09 5.51 -4.06
C TYR A 158 5.63 6.81 -4.72
N LEU A 159 4.44 6.79 -5.28
CA LEU A 159 3.88 7.92 -6.03
C LEU A 159 2.40 8.11 -5.67
N PRO A 160 1.94 9.35 -5.42
CA PRO A 160 0.54 9.60 -5.18
C PRO A 160 -0.25 9.57 -6.48
N VAL A 161 -1.46 9.05 -6.42
CA VAL A 161 -2.47 9.04 -7.49
C VAL A 161 -3.73 9.70 -6.96
N ASN A 162 -4.20 10.76 -7.58
CA ASN A 162 -5.41 11.45 -7.18
C ASN A 162 -6.69 10.70 -7.57
N ASP A 163 -7.79 11.04 -6.92
CA ASP A 163 -9.09 10.40 -7.11
C ASP A 163 -9.60 10.47 -8.55
N ARG A 164 -9.38 11.62 -9.20
CA ARG A 164 -9.78 11.83 -10.60
C ARG A 164 -9.08 10.88 -11.56
N ASP A 165 -7.77 10.69 -11.39
CA ASP A 165 -6.97 9.81 -12.26
C ASP A 165 -7.29 8.35 -11.98
N ALA A 166 -7.52 7.96 -10.73
CA ALA A 166 -7.99 6.62 -10.36
C ALA A 166 -9.33 6.30 -11.03
N MET A 167 -10.32 7.20 -10.96
CA MET A 167 -11.63 6.99 -11.61
C MET A 167 -11.55 6.98 -13.13
N LYS A 168 -10.62 7.74 -13.72
CA LYS A 168 -10.34 7.68 -15.17
C LYS A 168 -9.77 6.33 -15.56
N ALA A 169 -8.81 5.82 -14.81
CA ALA A 169 -8.20 4.51 -15.05
C ALA A 169 -9.21 3.37 -14.90
N LEU A 170 -10.10 3.44 -13.89
CA LEU A 170 -11.20 2.49 -13.70
C LEU A 170 -12.05 2.42 -14.98
N ARG A 171 -12.51 3.59 -15.49
CA ARG A 171 -13.30 3.65 -16.71
C ARG A 171 -12.55 3.11 -17.92
N THR A 172 -11.27 3.49 -18.06
CA THR A 172 -10.44 3.02 -19.18
C THR A 172 -10.37 1.48 -19.17
N LEU A 173 -10.00 0.86 -18.05
CA LEU A 173 -9.88 -0.59 -17.96
C LEU A 173 -11.23 -1.29 -18.21
N THR A 174 -12.33 -0.72 -17.69
CA THR A 174 -13.66 -1.26 -17.93
C THR A 174 -14.05 -1.20 -19.41
N GLN A 175 -13.71 -0.11 -20.09
CA GLN A 175 -14.07 0.06 -21.51
C GLN A 175 -13.20 -0.73 -22.47
N THR A 176 -11.90 -0.88 -22.17
CA THR A 176 -10.96 -1.55 -23.08
C THR A 176 -10.88 -3.06 -22.84
N GLU A 177 -10.98 -3.52 -21.58
CA GLU A 177 -10.77 -4.92 -21.22
C GLU A 177 -12.05 -5.60 -20.69
N GLY A 178 -13.14 -4.85 -20.48
CA GLY A 178 -14.34 -5.38 -19.86
C GLY A 178 -14.18 -5.73 -18.37
N ILE A 179 -13.10 -5.26 -17.73
CA ILE A 179 -12.80 -5.50 -16.33
C ILE A 179 -13.16 -4.26 -15.50
N MET A 180 -14.11 -4.39 -14.59
CA MET A 180 -14.40 -3.34 -13.61
C MET A 180 -13.58 -3.59 -12.34
N PRO A 181 -12.46 -2.89 -12.14
CA PRO A 181 -11.60 -3.10 -10.96
C PRO A 181 -12.20 -2.45 -9.72
N ALA A 182 -11.73 -2.87 -8.54
CA ALA A 182 -11.89 -2.08 -7.33
C ALA A 182 -11.20 -0.71 -7.47
N ILE A 183 -11.67 0.30 -6.74
CA ILE A 183 -11.08 1.65 -6.78
C ILE A 183 -9.62 1.61 -6.32
N GLU A 184 -9.30 0.73 -5.37
CA GLU A 184 -7.93 0.45 -4.93
C GLU A 184 -7.03 0.08 -6.12
N SER A 185 -7.42 -0.94 -6.87
CA SER A 185 -6.67 -1.41 -8.05
C SER A 185 -6.61 -0.34 -9.15
N ALA A 186 -7.64 0.50 -9.26
CA ALA A 186 -7.65 1.60 -10.22
C ALA A 186 -6.55 2.64 -9.95
N HIS A 187 -6.14 2.85 -8.68
CA HIS A 187 -4.96 3.68 -8.36
C HIS A 187 -3.69 3.08 -8.95
N ALA A 188 -3.50 1.77 -8.84
CA ALA A 188 -2.35 1.09 -9.46
C ALA A 188 -2.36 1.23 -10.98
N VAL A 189 -3.52 1.01 -11.62
CA VAL A 189 -3.66 1.17 -13.09
C VAL A 189 -3.36 2.60 -13.52
N ALA A 190 -3.88 3.61 -12.80
CA ALA A 190 -3.59 5.02 -13.09
C ALA A 190 -2.10 5.33 -13.00
N GLY A 191 -1.44 4.80 -11.96
CA GLY A 191 -0.01 4.92 -11.78
C GLY A 191 0.78 4.29 -12.93
N VAL A 192 0.41 3.07 -13.34
CA VAL A 192 1.03 2.40 -14.50
C VAL A 192 0.89 3.24 -15.76
N LEU A 193 -0.32 3.73 -16.05
CA LEU A 193 -0.56 4.57 -17.25
C LEU A 193 0.26 5.87 -17.24
N ARG A 194 0.69 6.35 -16.08
CA ARG A 194 1.57 7.51 -15.95
C ARG A 194 3.03 7.15 -16.20
N ILE A 195 3.57 6.13 -15.54
CA ILE A 195 4.98 5.76 -15.65
C ILE A 195 5.38 5.13 -16.99
N VAL A 196 4.42 4.59 -17.75
CA VAL A 196 4.69 4.03 -19.10
C VAL A 196 4.81 5.13 -20.18
N LYS A 197 4.35 6.35 -19.87
CA LYS A 197 4.44 7.49 -20.79
C LYS A 197 5.76 8.26 -20.68
N ASP A 198 6.42 8.13 -19.55
CA ASP A 198 7.71 8.76 -19.24
C ASP A 198 8.86 7.80 -19.62
#